data_291e3bf0231e98e3912b76ad4e8e101f
#
_entry.id   291e3bf0231e98e3912b76ad4e8e101f
#
_cell.length_a   1.000
_cell.length_b   1.000
_cell.length_c   1.000
_cell.angle_alpha   90.00
_cell.angle_beta   90.00
_cell.angle_gamma   90.00
#
_symmetry.space_group_name_H-M   'P 1'
#
loop_
_entity.id
_entity.type
_entity.pdbx_description
1 polymer ?
#
loop_
_entity_poly.entity_id
_entity_poly.type
_entity_poly.pdbx_seq_one_letter_code
_entity_poly.pdbx_strand_id
1 'polypeptide(L)'
;LNESAHGVIDAHCHLDFKQFNKDRDAVLQNAKDSGVVHMINSGVDYSTNQRSLELAKKYDFISVTLGLSPNTLEGLNEADLNALLAQIKDNAPQAIGIGEAGLDYYHTKDAGVRAHQAKVFQKVIDLAGSLNLPLVIHSRDAEQQALDMVKHLEKVVFHCYSGTLSTMKEAIDRGFYISIATNLCRSGRHQILARNVDLNYLLVETDSPFLSPRGGRNEPSFVQDSVSLIARIRNMEPQDIARITSDNTKRIYNIR
;
A
#
# COMPACT_ATOMS: atom_id res chain seq x y z
N LEU A 1 -4.92 20.35 29.11
CA LEU A 1 -5.54 19.15 28.54
C LEU A 1 -4.75 18.82 27.30
N ASN A 2 -3.88 17.80 27.35
CA ASN A 2 -3.18 17.29 26.16
C ASN A 2 -4.25 16.75 25.22
N GLU A 3 -4.56 17.49 24.16
CA GLU A 3 -5.16 16.91 22.96
C GLU A 3 -4.16 15.87 22.48
N SER A 4 -4.53 14.59 22.55
CA SER A 4 -3.72 13.48 22.07
C SER A 4 -3.38 13.77 20.60
N ALA A 5 -2.13 14.01 20.31
CA ALA A 5 -1.67 14.18 18.95
C ALA A 5 -2.17 12.96 18.15
N HIS A 6 -3.07 13.19 17.20
CA HIS A 6 -3.56 12.12 16.34
C HIS A 6 -2.37 11.55 15.57
N GLY A 7 -2.02 10.29 15.85
CA GLY A 7 -0.93 9.62 15.19
C GLY A 7 -1.25 9.32 13.72
N VAL A 8 -0.24 9.19 12.89
CA VAL A 8 -0.38 8.80 11.48
C VAL A 8 -0.21 7.28 11.32
N ILE A 9 -0.95 6.69 10.38
CA ILE A 9 -0.74 5.31 9.94
C ILE A 9 0.04 5.33 8.62
N ASP A 10 1.14 4.56 8.56
CA ASP A 10 1.80 4.25 7.29
C ASP A 10 1.03 3.10 6.62
N ALA A 11 0.27 3.44 5.56
CA ALA A 11 -0.67 2.51 4.94
C ALA A 11 -0.01 1.44 4.06
N HIS A 12 1.30 1.55 3.77
CA HIS A 12 2.04 0.56 2.97
C HIS A 12 3.55 0.69 3.14
N CYS A 13 4.19 -0.38 3.62
CA CYS A 13 5.64 -0.50 3.73
C CYS A 13 6.08 -1.96 3.61
N HIS A 14 7.41 -2.20 3.49
CA HIS A 14 8.03 -3.52 3.40
C HIS A 14 9.13 -3.68 4.45
N LEU A 15 8.75 -3.65 5.72
CA LEU A 15 9.65 -3.78 6.86
C LEU A 15 10.31 -5.17 6.97
N ASP A 16 9.74 -6.19 6.32
CA ASP A 16 10.30 -7.54 6.23
C ASP A 16 11.51 -7.66 5.30
N PHE A 17 11.76 -6.64 4.44
CA PHE A 17 12.84 -6.66 3.47
C PHE A 17 14.23 -6.61 4.13
N LYS A 18 15.22 -7.21 3.45
CA LYS A 18 16.60 -7.36 3.93
C LYS A 18 17.29 -6.03 4.28
N GLN A 19 16.85 -4.93 3.68
CA GLN A 19 17.37 -3.59 3.96
C GLN A 19 17.18 -3.18 5.42
N PHE A 20 16.22 -3.77 6.13
CA PHE A 20 15.93 -3.51 7.54
C PHE A 20 16.50 -4.57 8.51
N ASN A 21 17.12 -5.65 8.02
CA ASN A 21 17.55 -6.76 8.89
C ASN A 21 18.49 -6.35 10.02
N LYS A 22 19.31 -5.31 9.81
CA LYS A 22 20.33 -4.90 10.79
C LYS A 22 19.79 -3.98 11.88
N ASP A 23 18.72 -3.22 11.61
CA ASP A 23 18.28 -2.10 12.44
C ASP A 23 16.74 -1.93 12.50
N ARG A 24 15.99 -2.98 12.15
CA ARG A 24 14.51 -2.93 12.12
C ARG A 24 13.91 -2.40 13.41
N ASP A 25 14.38 -2.87 14.56
CA ASP A 25 13.86 -2.44 15.86
C ASP A 25 14.11 -0.93 16.11
N ALA A 26 15.26 -0.40 15.68
CA ALA A 26 15.55 1.04 15.75
C ALA A 26 14.66 1.84 14.79
N VAL A 27 14.43 1.34 13.56
CA VAL A 27 13.51 1.95 12.57
C VAL A 27 12.09 2.01 13.11
N LEU A 28 11.61 0.94 13.75
CA LEU A 28 10.29 0.89 14.38
C LEU A 28 10.18 1.87 15.55
N GLN A 29 11.23 1.99 16.37
CA GLN A 29 11.27 2.98 17.45
C GLN A 29 11.24 4.40 16.90
N ASN A 30 12.04 4.71 15.87
CA ASN A 30 12.05 6.02 15.20
C ASN A 30 10.66 6.36 14.63
N ALA A 31 9.94 5.38 14.07
CA ALA A 31 8.58 5.57 13.58
C ALA A 31 7.64 5.99 14.71
N LYS A 32 7.66 5.27 15.84
CA LYS A 32 6.85 5.61 17.03
C LYS A 32 7.17 7.01 17.57
N ASP A 33 8.46 7.32 17.70
CA ASP A 33 8.92 8.61 18.23
C ASP A 33 8.52 9.77 17.31
N SER A 34 8.34 9.51 16.01
CA SER A 34 7.84 10.49 15.04
C SER A 34 6.31 10.58 14.98
N GLY A 35 5.57 9.80 15.79
CA GLY A 35 4.11 9.81 15.82
C GLY A 35 3.43 8.86 14.83
N VAL A 36 4.16 7.88 14.27
CA VAL A 36 3.54 6.78 13.53
C VAL A 36 2.95 5.79 14.54
N VAL A 37 1.65 5.60 14.52
CA VAL A 37 0.93 4.78 15.50
C VAL A 37 0.67 3.36 15.00
N HIS A 38 0.66 3.15 13.70
CA HIS A 38 0.43 1.84 13.08
C HIS A 38 1.08 1.79 11.70
N MET A 39 1.45 0.59 11.26
CA MET A 39 2.05 0.35 9.96
C MET A 39 1.42 -0.87 9.30
N ILE A 40 1.19 -0.82 7.97
CA ILE A 40 0.72 -1.95 7.20
C ILE A 40 1.88 -2.49 6.38
N ASN A 41 2.41 -3.66 6.78
CA ASN A 41 3.47 -4.33 6.06
C ASN A 41 2.90 -5.21 4.95
N SER A 42 3.36 -5.02 3.72
CA SER A 42 2.85 -5.73 2.55
C SER A 42 3.82 -6.80 2.07
N GLY A 43 3.36 -8.04 2.03
CA GLY A 43 4.09 -9.13 1.38
C GLY A 43 3.93 -9.06 -0.15
N VAL A 44 4.93 -9.58 -0.88
CA VAL A 44 4.98 -9.51 -2.34
C VAL A 44 5.23 -10.88 -3.00
N ASP A 45 5.62 -11.88 -2.20
CA ASP A 45 5.89 -13.26 -2.60
C ASP A 45 5.72 -14.22 -1.42
N TYR A 46 5.93 -15.52 -1.65
CA TYR A 46 5.78 -16.56 -0.63
C TYR A 46 6.60 -16.28 0.63
N SER A 47 7.86 -15.90 0.47
CA SER A 47 8.80 -15.72 1.59
C SER A 47 8.55 -14.41 2.35
N THR A 48 8.20 -13.36 1.65
CA THR A 48 7.85 -12.05 2.24
C THR A 48 6.53 -12.12 2.99
N ASN A 49 5.54 -12.85 2.46
CA ASN A 49 4.28 -13.11 3.18
C ASN A 49 4.53 -13.79 4.53
N GLN A 50 5.41 -14.79 4.59
CA GLN A 50 5.76 -15.45 5.86
C GLN A 50 6.42 -14.48 6.85
N ARG A 51 7.44 -13.72 6.39
CA ARG A 51 8.12 -12.74 7.24
C ARG A 51 7.18 -11.62 7.71
N SER A 52 6.24 -11.20 6.87
CA SER A 52 5.22 -10.21 7.23
C SER A 52 4.34 -10.72 8.38
N LEU A 53 3.88 -11.97 8.28
CA LEU A 53 3.09 -12.61 9.36
C LEU A 53 3.88 -12.71 10.68
N GLU A 54 5.20 -13.00 10.60
CA GLU A 54 6.06 -13.02 11.78
C GLU A 54 6.19 -11.64 12.42
N LEU A 55 6.29 -10.58 11.61
CA LEU A 55 6.31 -9.20 12.12
C LEU A 55 5.01 -8.83 12.83
N ALA A 56 3.85 -9.16 12.26
CA ALA A 56 2.56 -8.88 12.89
C ALA A 56 2.35 -9.66 14.21
N LYS A 57 2.94 -10.86 14.32
CA LYS A 57 2.93 -11.61 15.60
C LYS A 57 3.82 -10.98 16.67
N LYS A 58 4.92 -10.32 16.24
CA LYS A 58 5.91 -9.73 17.16
C LYS A 58 5.51 -8.32 17.63
N TYR A 59 4.81 -7.56 16.77
CA TYR A 59 4.50 -6.15 17.01
C TYR A 59 3.02 -5.86 16.82
N ASP A 60 2.32 -5.48 17.86
CA ASP A 60 0.87 -5.20 17.89
C ASP A 60 0.45 -3.98 17.04
N PHE A 61 1.40 -3.09 16.74
CA PHE A 61 1.22 -1.92 15.88
C PHE A 61 1.58 -2.17 14.40
N ILE A 62 1.77 -3.44 14.01
CA ILE A 62 1.96 -3.86 12.61
C ILE A 62 0.82 -4.80 12.21
N SER A 63 0.09 -4.43 11.18
CA SER A 63 -0.82 -5.31 10.45
C SER A 63 -0.20 -5.70 9.10
N VAL A 64 -0.77 -6.73 8.45
CA VAL A 64 -0.20 -7.23 7.20
C VAL A 64 -1.24 -7.38 6.09
N THR A 65 -0.78 -7.15 4.87
CA THR A 65 -1.42 -7.64 3.66
C THR A 65 -0.55 -8.72 3.03
N LEU A 66 -1.19 -9.75 2.45
CA LEU A 66 -0.50 -10.89 1.85
C LEU A 66 -0.68 -10.85 0.34
N GLY A 67 0.42 -10.83 -0.39
CA GLY A 67 0.36 -10.53 -1.81
C GLY A 67 1.22 -11.39 -2.72
N LEU A 68 1.08 -11.05 -3.98
CA LEU A 68 1.82 -11.56 -5.12
C LEU A 68 2.02 -10.41 -6.10
N SER A 69 3.15 -9.71 -5.95
CA SER A 69 3.47 -8.55 -6.78
C SER A 69 3.74 -8.95 -8.24
N PRO A 70 3.32 -8.14 -9.24
CA PRO A 70 3.63 -8.39 -10.64
C PRO A 70 5.14 -8.47 -10.92
N ASN A 71 5.97 -7.86 -10.07
CA ASN A 71 7.42 -7.84 -10.20
C ASN A 71 8.10 -9.11 -9.68
N THR A 72 7.37 -10.03 -9.06
CA THR A 72 7.88 -11.30 -8.52
C THR A 72 7.41 -12.54 -9.30
N LEU A 73 6.73 -12.33 -10.44
CA LEU A 73 6.18 -13.43 -11.24
C LEU A 73 7.20 -14.15 -12.12
N GLU A 74 8.34 -13.51 -12.39
CA GLU A 74 9.37 -14.09 -13.25
C GLU A 74 9.89 -15.41 -12.67
N GLY A 75 9.89 -16.45 -13.49
CA GLY A 75 10.36 -17.78 -13.10
C GLY A 75 9.36 -18.64 -12.32
N LEU A 76 8.20 -18.11 -11.92
CA LEU A 76 7.16 -18.91 -11.27
C LEU A 76 6.44 -19.80 -12.28
N ASN A 77 6.37 -21.08 -11.98
CA ASN A 77 5.50 -22.00 -12.70
C ASN A 77 4.09 -22.04 -12.10
N GLU A 78 3.16 -22.77 -12.72
CA GLU A 78 1.77 -22.84 -12.24
C GLU A 78 1.65 -23.50 -10.86
N ALA A 79 2.54 -24.44 -10.49
CA ALA A 79 2.53 -25.04 -9.17
C ALA A 79 2.98 -24.05 -8.09
N ASP A 80 4.02 -23.25 -8.36
CA ASP A 80 4.48 -22.18 -7.46
C ASP A 80 3.39 -21.13 -7.24
N LEU A 81 2.73 -20.72 -8.32
CA LEU A 81 1.62 -19.78 -8.26
C LEU A 81 0.47 -20.32 -7.40
N ASN A 82 0.07 -21.57 -7.61
CA ASN A 82 -1.00 -22.19 -6.84
C ASN A 82 -0.62 -22.36 -5.36
N ALA A 83 0.64 -22.71 -5.05
CA ALA A 83 1.13 -22.78 -3.68
C ALA A 83 1.09 -21.42 -2.98
N LEU A 84 1.44 -20.35 -3.69
CA LEU A 84 1.40 -18.98 -3.15
C LEU A 84 -0.04 -18.52 -2.92
N LEU A 85 -0.95 -18.75 -3.86
CA LEU A 85 -2.38 -18.43 -3.68
C LEU A 85 -3.00 -19.23 -2.52
N ALA A 86 -2.60 -20.50 -2.35
CA ALA A 86 -3.01 -21.30 -1.20
C ALA A 86 -2.46 -20.73 0.11
N GLN A 87 -1.19 -20.34 0.16
CA GLN A 87 -0.60 -19.68 1.33
C GLN A 87 -1.36 -18.42 1.73
N ILE A 88 -1.69 -17.55 0.76
CA ILE A 88 -2.47 -16.33 1.01
C ILE A 88 -3.83 -16.70 1.61
N LYS A 89 -4.53 -17.64 0.99
CA LYS A 89 -5.86 -18.09 1.43
C LYS A 89 -5.84 -18.65 2.85
N ASP A 90 -4.87 -19.52 3.16
CA ASP A 90 -4.78 -20.20 4.45
C ASP A 90 -4.41 -19.24 5.59
N ASN A 91 -3.68 -18.18 5.27
CA ASN A 91 -3.26 -17.16 6.25
C ASN A 91 -4.14 -15.89 6.23
N ALA A 92 -5.14 -15.81 5.36
CA ALA A 92 -6.08 -14.68 5.30
C ALA A 92 -6.71 -14.27 6.65
N PRO A 93 -7.03 -15.19 7.58
CA PRO A 93 -7.52 -14.81 8.89
C PRO A 93 -6.56 -13.99 9.76
N GLN A 94 -5.27 -13.96 9.42
CA GLN A 94 -4.23 -13.19 10.11
C GLN A 94 -3.88 -11.88 9.37
N ALA A 95 -4.47 -11.64 8.19
CA ALA A 95 -4.23 -10.49 7.34
C ALA A 95 -5.41 -9.53 7.36
N ILE A 96 -5.15 -8.25 7.14
CA ILE A 96 -6.18 -7.22 7.02
C ILE A 96 -6.54 -6.90 5.56
N GLY A 97 -5.83 -7.48 4.59
CA GLY A 97 -6.06 -7.31 3.16
C GLY A 97 -5.24 -8.28 2.33
N ILE A 98 -5.56 -8.35 1.06
CA ILE A 98 -4.84 -9.10 0.04
C ILE A 98 -4.05 -8.12 -0.82
N GLY A 99 -2.81 -8.40 -1.07
CA GLY A 99 -1.88 -7.54 -1.82
C GLY A 99 -0.55 -7.36 -1.07
N GLU A 100 0.41 -6.79 -1.73
CA GLU A 100 0.36 -6.06 -3.00
C GLU A 100 0.20 -7.04 -4.19
N ALA A 101 -0.70 -6.74 -5.12
CA ALA A 101 -0.88 -7.47 -6.37
C ALA A 101 -1.32 -6.53 -7.49
N GLY A 102 -1.11 -6.89 -8.75
CA GLY A 102 -1.57 -6.01 -9.83
C GLY A 102 -0.77 -6.09 -11.11
N LEU A 103 -0.52 -4.90 -11.72
CA LEU A 103 0.08 -4.74 -13.04
C LEU A 103 1.24 -3.73 -13.00
N ASP A 104 2.38 -4.07 -13.63
CA ASP A 104 3.50 -3.16 -13.80
C ASP A 104 3.96 -3.13 -15.26
N TYR A 105 3.50 -2.13 -16.00
CA TYR A 105 3.83 -1.94 -17.42
C TYR A 105 4.99 -0.97 -17.63
N TYR A 106 5.50 -0.39 -16.56
CA TYR A 106 6.72 0.39 -16.59
C TYR A 106 7.96 -0.52 -16.72
N HIS A 107 8.04 -1.56 -15.88
CA HIS A 107 9.17 -2.48 -15.87
C HIS A 107 9.11 -3.53 -16.99
N THR A 108 7.92 -3.86 -17.50
CA THR A 108 7.82 -4.76 -18.65
C THR A 108 7.14 -4.13 -19.85
N LYS A 109 7.73 -4.34 -21.04
CA LYS A 109 7.17 -3.92 -22.33
C LYS A 109 6.69 -5.10 -23.17
N ASP A 110 7.03 -6.32 -22.76
CA ASP A 110 6.62 -7.54 -23.45
C ASP A 110 5.11 -7.80 -23.26
N ALA A 111 4.40 -8.00 -24.37
CA ALA A 111 2.95 -8.18 -24.35
C ALA A 111 2.53 -9.51 -23.70
N GLY A 112 3.35 -10.56 -23.84
CA GLY A 112 3.09 -11.85 -23.22
C GLY A 112 3.23 -11.79 -21.69
N VAL A 113 4.26 -11.10 -21.20
CA VAL A 113 4.46 -10.87 -19.76
C VAL A 113 3.32 -10.02 -19.19
N ARG A 114 2.89 -8.97 -19.87
CA ARG A 114 1.73 -8.16 -19.46
C ARG A 114 0.44 -8.98 -19.39
N ALA A 115 0.19 -9.82 -20.39
CA ALA A 115 -0.96 -10.72 -20.40
C ALA A 115 -0.89 -11.74 -19.25
N HIS A 116 0.30 -12.25 -18.94
CA HIS A 116 0.52 -13.13 -17.79
C HIS A 116 0.24 -12.40 -16.46
N GLN A 117 0.76 -11.17 -16.27
CA GLN A 117 0.44 -10.35 -15.09
C GLN A 117 -1.08 -10.18 -14.94
N ALA A 118 -1.80 -9.84 -16.02
CA ALA A 118 -3.24 -9.67 -15.97
C ALA A 118 -3.99 -10.97 -15.59
N LYS A 119 -3.54 -12.12 -16.13
CA LYS A 119 -4.11 -13.43 -15.77
C LYS A 119 -3.89 -13.77 -14.29
N VAL A 120 -2.69 -13.51 -13.77
CA VAL A 120 -2.38 -13.75 -12.35
C VAL A 120 -3.15 -12.78 -11.47
N PHE A 121 -3.18 -11.52 -11.84
CA PHE A 121 -3.94 -10.50 -11.10
C PHE A 121 -5.41 -10.85 -11.00
N GLN A 122 -6.04 -11.40 -12.06
CA GLN A 122 -7.42 -11.87 -12.00
C GLN A 122 -7.63 -12.95 -10.93
N LYS A 123 -6.69 -13.91 -10.80
CA LYS A 123 -6.77 -14.92 -9.72
C LYS A 123 -6.72 -14.30 -8.32
N VAL A 124 -5.91 -13.26 -8.14
CA VAL A 124 -5.84 -12.55 -6.85
C VAL A 124 -7.09 -11.73 -6.58
N ILE A 125 -7.68 -11.09 -7.60
CA ILE A 125 -8.96 -10.38 -7.53
C ILE A 125 -10.07 -11.34 -7.06
N ASP A 126 -10.17 -12.51 -7.70
CA ASP A 126 -11.17 -13.53 -7.36
C ASP A 126 -10.99 -14.02 -5.92
N LEU A 127 -9.73 -14.20 -5.49
CA LEU A 127 -9.41 -14.59 -4.12
C LEU A 127 -9.82 -13.51 -3.12
N ALA A 128 -9.45 -12.25 -3.34
CA ALA A 128 -9.80 -11.13 -2.46
C ALA A 128 -11.33 -10.97 -2.33
N GLY A 129 -12.04 -11.06 -3.46
CA GLY A 129 -13.52 -11.05 -3.50
C GLY A 129 -14.13 -12.19 -2.70
N SER A 130 -13.62 -13.42 -2.86
CA SER A 130 -14.11 -14.60 -2.14
C SER A 130 -13.89 -14.52 -0.62
N LEU A 131 -12.84 -13.84 -0.18
CA LEU A 131 -12.48 -13.63 1.22
C LEU A 131 -13.11 -12.36 1.82
N ASN A 132 -13.73 -11.51 1.00
CA ASN A 132 -14.27 -10.21 1.38
C ASN A 132 -13.24 -9.29 2.09
N LEU A 133 -11.97 -9.40 1.68
CA LEU A 133 -10.87 -8.59 2.19
C LEU A 133 -10.53 -7.45 1.23
N PRO A 134 -10.03 -6.31 1.73
CA PRO A 134 -9.50 -5.23 0.89
C PRO A 134 -8.41 -5.75 -0.06
N LEU A 135 -8.46 -5.31 -1.33
CA LEU A 135 -7.41 -5.57 -2.31
C LEU A 135 -6.50 -4.36 -2.44
N VAL A 136 -5.20 -4.55 -2.18
CA VAL A 136 -4.15 -3.53 -2.36
C VAL A 136 -3.52 -3.72 -3.72
N ILE A 137 -3.67 -2.71 -4.58
CA ILE A 137 -3.28 -2.78 -5.99
C ILE A 137 -1.97 -2.05 -6.24
N HIS A 138 -0.99 -2.77 -6.79
CA HIS A 138 0.12 -2.20 -7.52
C HIS A 138 -0.30 -1.91 -8.96
N SER A 139 -0.20 -0.66 -9.40
CA SER A 139 -0.49 -0.30 -10.79
C SER A 139 0.50 0.77 -11.27
N ARG A 140 1.33 0.41 -12.21
CA ARG A 140 2.31 1.34 -12.78
C ARG A 140 2.25 1.31 -14.29
N ASP A 141 1.89 2.45 -14.90
CA ASP A 141 1.55 2.58 -16.33
C ASP A 141 0.40 1.63 -16.76
N ALA A 142 -0.46 1.21 -15.80
CA ALA A 142 -1.55 0.26 -15.98
C ALA A 142 -2.79 0.58 -15.13
N GLU A 143 -2.87 1.80 -14.58
CA GLU A 143 -3.87 2.16 -13.56
C GLU A 143 -5.31 2.03 -14.09
N GLN A 144 -5.57 2.44 -15.34
CA GLN A 144 -6.90 2.30 -15.92
C GLN A 144 -7.29 0.83 -16.12
N GLN A 145 -6.37 0.01 -16.64
CA GLN A 145 -6.65 -1.42 -16.80
C GLN A 145 -6.88 -2.11 -15.45
N ALA A 146 -6.08 -1.80 -14.45
CA ALA A 146 -6.28 -2.33 -13.10
C ALA A 146 -7.66 -1.92 -12.54
N LEU A 147 -8.07 -0.66 -12.72
CA LEU A 147 -9.37 -0.16 -12.31
C LEU A 147 -10.53 -0.89 -13.01
N ASP A 148 -10.39 -1.15 -14.31
CA ASP A 148 -11.41 -1.88 -15.07
C ASP A 148 -11.56 -3.33 -14.61
N MET A 149 -10.45 -3.98 -14.21
CA MET A 149 -10.46 -5.37 -13.73
C MET A 149 -11.14 -5.51 -12.38
N VAL A 150 -11.06 -4.52 -11.50
CA VAL A 150 -11.59 -4.59 -10.12
C VAL A 150 -12.98 -3.96 -9.94
N LYS A 151 -13.64 -3.58 -11.02
CA LYS A 151 -14.91 -2.83 -11.00
C LYS A 151 -16.05 -3.48 -10.19
N HIS A 152 -15.95 -4.76 -9.89
CA HIS A 152 -16.96 -5.54 -9.13
C HIS A 152 -16.60 -5.70 -7.65
N LEU A 153 -15.43 -5.22 -7.21
CA LEU A 153 -15.04 -5.23 -5.82
C LEU A 153 -15.52 -3.95 -5.10
N GLU A 154 -15.72 -4.07 -3.80
CA GLU A 154 -16.14 -2.94 -2.96
C GLU A 154 -14.98 -2.31 -2.17
N LYS A 155 -13.93 -3.10 -1.88
CA LYS A 155 -12.82 -2.69 -0.99
C LYS A 155 -11.51 -2.73 -1.76
N VAL A 156 -11.10 -1.59 -2.28
CA VAL A 156 -9.88 -1.47 -3.10
C VAL A 156 -9.04 -0.29 -2.65
N VAL A 157 -7.73 -0.50 -2.57
CA VAL A 157 -6.72 0.51 -2.32
C VAL A 157 -5.73 0.52 -3.48
N PHE A 158 -5.61 1.62 -4.18
CA PHE A 158 -4.51 1.86 -5.11
C PHE A 158 -3.32 2.39 -4.34
N HIS A 159 -2.32 1.53 -4.07
CA HIS A 159 -1.10 1.95 -3.41
C HIS A 159 -0.18 2.71 -4.38
N CYS A 160 0.64 3.62 -3.85
CA CYS A 160 1.64 4.40 -4.59
C CYS A 160 1.08 4.98 -5.92
N TYR A 161 -0.15 5.51 -5.85
CA TYR A 161 -0.89 5.90 -7.05
C TYR A 161 -0.14 6.92 -7.89
N SER A 162 0.03 6.61 -9.18
CA SER A 162 0.71 7.46 -10.15
C SER A 162 -0.04 7.62 -11.49
N GLY A 163 -1.33 7.30 -11.51
CA GLY A 163 -2.20 7.44 -12.68
C GLY A 163 -2.62 8.87 -13.01
N THR A 164 -3.63 9.00 -13.85
CA THR A 164 -4.20 10.30 -14.24
C THR A 164 -5.22 10.80 -13.21
N LEU A 165 -5.54 12.10 -13.23
CA LEU A 165 -6.64 12.66 -12.43
C LEU A 165 -8.00 12.05 -12.82
N SER A 166 -8.20 11.73 -14.09
CA SER A 166 -9.44 11.10 -14.56
C SER A 166 -9.62 9.71 -13.98
N THR A 167 -8.58 8.86 -14.05
CA THR A 167 -8.62 7.50 -13.49
C THR A 167 -8.75 7.54 -11.96
N MET A 168 -8.07 8.50 -11.30
CA MET A 168 -8.21 8.71 -9.86
C MET A 168 -9.64 9.06 -9.47
N LYS A 169 -10.26 10.00 -10.20
CA LYS A 169 -11.66 10.37 -9.96
C LYS A 169 -12.60 9.18 -10.16
N GLU A 170 -12.43 8.42 -11.21
CA GLU A 170 -13.24 7.22 -11.48
C GLU A 170 -13.09 6.18 -10.38
N ALA A 171 -11.88 5.97 -9.85
CA ALA A 171 -11.64 5.07 -8.71
C ALA A 171 -12.38 5.56 -7.46
N ILE A 172 -12.29 6.85 -7.15
CA ILE A 172 -12.98 7.48 -6.01
C ILE A 172 -14.51 7.41 -6.17
N ASP A 173 -15.04 7.67 -7.36
CA ASP A 173 -16.48 7.57 -7.65
C ASP A 173 -17.01 6.13 -7.41
N ARG A 174 -16.14 5.12 -7.45
CA ARG A 174 -16.44 3.72 -7.09
C ARG A 174 -16.24 3.41 -5.60
N GLY A 175 -15.81 4.38 -4.79
CA GLY A 175 -15.53 4.21 -3.37
C GLY A 175 -14.14 3.65 -3.06
N PHE A 176 -13.20 3.65 -4.02
CA PHE A 176 -11.86 3.12 -3.86
C PHE A 176 -10.90 4.16 -3.26
N TYR A 177 -9.94 3.70 -2.48
CA TYR A 177 -8.97 4.53 -1.80
C TYR A 177 -7.71 4.72 -2.65
N ILE A 178 -7.12 5.90 -2.52
CA ILE A 178 -5.91 6.32 -3.21
C ILE A 178 -4.83 6.58 -2.17
N SER A 179 -3.76 5.82 -2.21
CA SER A 179 -2.61 6.02 -1.33
C SER A 179 -1.51 6.79 -2.05
N ILE A 180 -1.01 7.84 -1.41
CA ILE A 180 0.04 8.71 -1.91
C ILE A 180 1.32 8.45 -1.12
N ALA A 181 2.36 8.01 -1.83
CA ALA A 181 3.65 7.69 -1.23
C ALA A 181 4.55 8.92 -1.05
N THR A 182 5.64 8.75 -0.29
CA THR A 182 6.60 9.83 0.04
C THR A 182 7.33 10.41 -1.17
N ASN A 183 7.28 9.79 -2.34
CA ASN A 183 7.77 10.37 -3.60
C ASN A 183 7.08 11.70 -3.96
N LEU A 184 5.91 11.99 -3.39
CA LEU A 184 5.23 13.28 -3.55
C LEU A 184 6.14 14.45 -3.15
N CYS A 185 7.04 14.26 -2.19
CA CYS A 185 7.98 15.30 -1.74
C CYS A 185 8.96 15.74 -2.83
N ARG A 186 9.16 14.91 -3.87
CA ARG A 186 10.10 15.14 -4.96
C ARG A 186 9.44 15.20 -6.35
N SER A 187 8.11 15.07 -6.43
CA SER A 187 7.38 14.94 -7.69
C SER A 187 6.20 15.90 -7.77
N GLY A 188 6.30 16.89 -8.64
CA GLY A 188 5.20 17.82 -8.92
C GLY A 188 3.91 17.13 -9.39
N ARG A 189 4.05 16.00 -10.14
CA ARG A 189 2.89 15.18 -10.55
C ARG A 189 2.13 14.64 -9.34
N HIS A 190 2.84 14.06 -8.36
CA HIS A 190 2.19 13.52 -7.16
C HIS A 190 1.63 14.62 -6.25
N GLN A 191 2.23 15.84 -6.26
CA GLN A 191 1.66 17.00 -5.58
C GLN A 191 0.34 17.45 -6.23
N ILE A 192 0.21 17.34 -7.56
CA ILE A 192 -1.06 17.59 -8.24
C ILE A 192 -2.11 16.53 -7.85
N LEU A 193 -1.75 15.26 -7.77
CA LEU A 193 -2.64 14.19 -7.29
C LEU A 193 -3.08 14.47 -5.86
N ALA A 194 -2.16 14.76 -4.94
CA ALA A 194 -2.45 15.09 -3.54
C ALA A 194 -3.33 16.34 -3.38
N ARG A 195 -3.24 17.30 -4.31
CA ARG A 195 -4.11 18.49 -4.34
C ARG A 195 -5.55 18.16 -4.72
N ASN A 196 -5.77 17.16 -5.57
CA ASN A 196 -7.06 16.91 -6.20
C ASN A 196 -7.79 15.68 -5.66
N VAL A 197 -7.12 14.77 -4.95
CA VAL A 197 -7.76 13.60 -4.33
C VAL A 197 -8.81 14.03 -3.30
N ASP A 198 -9.95 13.35 -3.27
CA ASP A 198 -10.92 13.54 -2.19
C ASP A 198 -10.34 13.04 -0.87
N LEU A 199 -10.33 13.90 0.15
CA LEU A 199 -9.76 13.59 1.47
C LEU A 199 -10.42 12.39 2.15
N ASN A 200 -11.68 12.07 1.83
CA ASN A 200 -12.37 10.90 2.37
C ASN A 200 -11.83 9.57 1.85
N TYR A 201 -11.05 9.60 0.76
CA TYR A 201 -10.46 8.43 0.10
C TYR A 201 -8.93 8.50 0.05
N LEU A 202 -8.31 9.49 0.70
CA LEU A 202 -6.86 9.63 0.74
C LEU A 202 -6.25 8.76 1.84
N LEU A 203 -5.24 7.97 1.49
CA LEU A 203 -4.29 7.34 2.40
C LEU A 203 -2.89 7.93 2.18
N VAL A 204 -2.02 7.79 3.16
CA VAL A 204 -0.59 8.12 3.05
C VAL A 204 0.26 6.91 3.39
N GLU A 205 1.37 6.77 2.71
CA GLU A 205 2.28 5.65 2.88
C GLU A 205 3.72 6.06 2.64
N THR A 206 4.66 5.23 3.04
CA THR A 206 6.07 5.42 2.67
C THR A 206 6.49 4.61 1.47
N ASP A 207 5.96 3.42 1.28
CA ASP A 207 6.50 2.38 0.39
C ASP A 207 7.97 2.07 0.74
N SER A 208 8.34 2.18 2.03
CA SER A 208 9.70 1.94 2.49
C SER A 208 10.10 0.47 2.30
N PRO A 209 11.33 0.19 1.88
CA PRO A 209 12.55 1.03 1.84
C PRO A 209 12.70 1.92 0.61
N PHE A 210 11.73 1.97 -0.29
CA PHE A 210 11.76 2.72 -1.54
C PHE A 210 11.28 4.16 -1.37
N LEU A 211 11.41 4.97 -2.42
CA LEU A 211 10.79 6.30 -2.58
C LEU A 211 11.14 7.32 -1.48
N SER A 212 12.33 7.24 -0.88
CA SER A 212 12.76 8.15 0.18
C SER A 212 12.64 9.62 -0.22
N PRO A 213 11.97 10.46 0.59
CA PRO A 213 11.88 11.90 0.34
C PRO A 213 13.20 12.62 0.58
N ARG A 214 14.11 12.00 1.34
CA ARG A 214 15.38 12.58 1.81
C ARG A 214 16.62 12.02 1.12
N GLY A 215 16.43 11.03 0.21
CA GLY A 215 17.52 10.24 -0.37
C GLY A 215 17.91 9.06 0.53
N GLY A 216 18.63 8.09 -0.03
CA GLY A 216 18.96 6.84 0.66
C GLY A 216 17.74 5.95 0.91
N ARG A 217 17.80 5.12 1.96
CA ARG A 217 16.71 4.23 2.36
C ARG A 217 15.55 5.01 2.96
N ASN A 218 14.34 4.72 2.53
CA ASN A 218 13.12 5.23 3.14
C ASN A 218 12.78 4.46 4.43
N GLU A 219 12.04 5.10 5.33
CA GLU A 219 11.60 4.56 6.61
C GLU A 219 10.17 5.02 6.94
N PRO A 220 9.38 4.25 7.71
CA PRO A 220 8.01 4.63 8.07
C PRO A 220 7.90 6.01 8.75
N SER A 221 8.91 6.43 9.51
CA SER A 221 8.97 7.77 10.12
C SER A 221 8.84 8.91 9.10
N PHE A 222 9.24 8.68 7.84
CA PHE A 222 9.21 9.70 6.80
C PHE A 222 7.81 9.93 6.19
N VAL A 223 6.79 9.17 6.58
CA VAL A 223 5.40 9.46 6.21
C VAL A 223 4.97 10.85 6.69
N GLN A 224 5.58 11.36 7.76
CA GLN A 224 5.35 12.72 8.28
C GLN A 224 5.74 13.83 7.28
N ASP A 225 6.72 13.55 6.39
CA ASP A 225 7.08 14.50 5.33
C ASP A 225 5.92 14.64 4.32
N SER A 226 5.25 13.52 3.98
CA SER A 226 4.04 13.52 3.14
C SER A 226 2.89 14.24 3.81
N VAL A 227 2.59 13.94 5.06
CA VAL A 227 1.53 14.60 5.84
C VAL A 227 1.74 16.12 5.86
N SER A 228 2.96 16.58 6.21
CA SER A 228 3.32 17.99 6.27
C SER A 228 3.19 18.69 4.91
N LEU A 229 3.58 18.01 3.84
CA LEU A 229 3.48 18.59 2.49
C LEU A 229 2.03 18.63 1.99
N ILE A 230 1.25 17.58 2.21
CA ILE A 230 -0.19 17.56 1.87
C ILE A 230 -0.93 18.67 2.63
N ALA A 231 -0.65 18.84 3.91
CA ALA A 231 -1.24 19.92 4.72
C ALA A 231 -0.98 21.29 4.10
N ARG A 232 0.26 21.59 3.71
CA ARG A 232 0.61 22.83 2.99
C ARG A 232 -0.11 22.97 1.66
N ILE A 233 -0.17 21.89 0.85
CA ILE A 233 -0.84 21.88 -0.46
C ILE A 233 -2.33 22.17 -0.31
N ARG A 234 -2.95 21.67 0.78
CA ARG A 234 -4.38 21.76 1.07
C ARG A 234 -4.77 22.95 1.95
N ASN A 235 -3.79 23.72 2.43
CA ASN A 235 -3.98 24.79 3.40
C ASN A 235 -4.73 24.30 4.67
N MET A 236 -4.24 23.22 5.25
CA MET A 236 -4.76 22.52 6.43
C MET A 236 -3.65 22.32 7.46
N GLU A 237 -4.03 21.99 8.69
CA GLU A 237 -3.06 21.59 9.73
C GLU A 237 -2.57 20.15 9.49
N PRO A 238 -1.27 19.85 9.75
CA PRO A 238 -0.72 18.51 9.62
C PRO A 238 -1.49 17.45 10.43
N GLN A 239 -1.97 17.82 11.62
CA GLN A 239 -2.74 16.95 12.50
C GLN A 239 -4.10 16.54 11.88
N ASP A 240 -4.73 17.43 11.11
CA ASP A 240 -5.97 17.10 10.41
C ASP A 240 -5.72 16.11 9.27
N ILE A 241 -4.64 16.28 8.51
CA ILE A 241 -4.26 15.31 7.46
C ILE A 241 -3.92 13.96 8.09
N ALA A 242 -3.11 13.93 9.17
CA ALA A 242 -2.78 12.69 9.89
C ALA A 242 -4.04 11.97 10.38
N ARG A 243 -4.97 12.68 11.00
CA ARG A 243 -6.24 12.15 11.48
C ARG A 243 -7.10 11.61 10.33
N ILE A 244 -7.34 12.40 9.29
CA ILE A 244 -8.19 12.02 8.15
C ILE A 244 -7.65 10.77 7.47
N THR A 245 -6.36 10.72 7.16
CA THR A 245 -5.75 9.59 6.46
C THR A 245 -5.70 8.35 7.33
N SER A 246 -5.48 8.49 8.65
CA SER A 246 -5.52 7.37 9.59
C SER A 246 -6.94 6.83 9.78
N ASP A 247 -7.95 7.70 9.87
CA ASP A 247 -9.35 7.29 9.97
C ASP A 247 -9.80 6.55 8.69
N ASN A 248 -9.36 7.01 7.52
CA ASN A 248 -9.59 6.33 6.25
C ASN A 248 -8.93 4.94 6.23
N THR A 249 -7.67 4.85 6.67
CA THR A 249 -6.94 3.57 6.76
C THR A 249 -7.65 2.60 7.70
N LYS A 250 -8.05 3.07 8.90
CA LYS A 250 -8.83 2.26 9.83
C LYS A 250 -10.15 1.79 9.23
N ARG A 251 -10.83 2.65 8.47
CA ARG A 251 -12.13 2.34 7.85
C ARG A 251 -12.01 1.25 6.79
N ILE A 252 -11.06 1.36 5.85
CA ILE A 252 -10.92 0.38 4.77
C ILE A 252 -10.44 -0.97 5.28
N TYR A 253 -9.50 -0.99 6.23
CA TYR A 253 -8.92 -2.22 6.76
C TYR A 253 -9.58 -2.74 8.03
N ASN A 254 -10.62 -2.05 8.55
CA ASN A 254 -11.31 -2.40 9.80
C ASN A 254 -10.35 -2.53 11.01
N ILE A 255 -9.35 -1.63 11.08
CA ILE A 255 -8.41 -1.52 12.22
C ILE A 255 -9.10 -0.73 13.34
N ARG A 256 -9.04 -1.26 14.57
CA ARG A 256 -9.62 -0.63 15.76
C ARG A 256 -8.70 0.40 16.42
#